data_88da55a018f453422cbdc93aa478988d
#
_entry.id   88da55a018f453422cbdc93aa478988d
#
_cell.length_a   1.000
_cell.length_b   1.000
_cell.length_c   1.000
_cell.angle_alpha   90.00
_cell.angle_beta   90.00
_cell.angle_gamma   90.00
#
_symmetry.space_group_name_H-M   'P 1'
#
loop_
_entity.id
_entity.type
_entity.pdbx_description
1 polymer ?
#
loop_
_entity_poly.entity_id
_entity_poly.type
_entity_poly.pdbx_seq_one_letter_code
_entity_poly.pdbx_strand_id
1 'polypeptide(L)'
;IVAFTKTGERLVGEPAKRQAVTNAEKTISSIKRHMGSDYKVAIDDKQYSPQQISAMILQKLKADAEGYLGEKVTEAVITVPAYFNDAQRQATKDAGKIAGLDVKRIINEPTAAALAYGLDNEKEQKIMVYDLGGGTFDVSIIEIGDGVIEVLATNGDTHLGGDDFDNKITQWM
;
A
#
# COMPACT_ATOMS: atom_id res chain seq x y z
N ILE A 1 5.30 -4.81 5.69
CA ILE A 1 6.62 -5.37 5.99
C ILE A 1 6.71 -6.77 5.40
N VAL A 2 7.83 -7.08 4.75
CA VAL A 2 8.17 -8.42 4.21
C VAL A 2 9.54 -8.81 4.73
N ALA A 3 9.72 -10.05 5.15
CA ALA A 3 11.02 -10.55 5.57
C ALA A 3 11.29 -11.95 5.01
N PHE A 4 12.57 -12.28 4.90
CA PHE A 4 13.03 -13.61 4.50
C PHE A 4 13.82 -14.23 5.64
N THR A 5 13.42 -15.42 6.07
CA THR A 5 14.12 -16.15 7.13
C THR A 5 15.46 -16.73 6.61
N LYS A 6 16.29 -17.22 7.51
CA LYS A 6 17.54 -17.93 7.15
C LYS A 6 17.28 -19.19 6.32
N THR A 7 16.11 -19.78 6.45
CA THR A 7 15.67 -20.96 5.69
C THR A 7 15.02 -20.62 4.35
N GLY A 8 14.91 -19.32 4.01
CA GLY A 8 14.29 -18.84 2.77
C GLY A 8 12.76 -18.73 2.83
N GLU A 9 12.16 -18.95 3.99
CA GLU A 9 10.73 -18.74 4.18
C GLU A 9 10.41 -17.25 4.14
N ARG A 10 9.28 -16.91 3.54
CA ARG A 10 8.79 -15.53 3.43
C ARG A 10 7.76 -15.24 4.51
N LEU A 11 8.03 -14.20 5.28
CA LEU A 11 7.12 -13.65 6.28
C LEU A 11 6.53 -12.33 5.80
N VAL A 12 5.25 -12.08 6.08
CA VAL A 12 4.56 -10.84 5.69
C VAL A 12 3.74 -10.31 6.88
N GLY A 13 3.78 -9.00 7.07
CA GLY A 13 3.02 -8.30 8.11
C GLY A 13 3.63 -8.44 9.49
N GLU A 14 2.82 -8.72 10.49
CA GLU A 14 3.23 -8.79 11.90
C GLU A 14 4.36 -9.80 12.18
N PRO A 15 4.34 -11.04 11.62
CA PRO A 15 5.46 -11.97 11.80
C PRO A 15 6.78 -11.42 11.27
N ALA A 16 6.76 -10.69 10.13
CA ALA A 16 7.95 -10.04 9.59
C ALA A 16 8.43 -8.90 10.50
N LYS A 17 7.51 -8.11 11.06
CA LYS A 17 7.83 -7.01 11.98
C LYS A 17 8.50 -7.51 13.26
N ARG A 18 7.99 -8.57 13.86
CA ARG A 18 8.50 -9.11 15.14
C ARG A 18 9.97 -9.53 15.08
N GLN A 19 10.45 -9.99 13.94
CA GLN A 19 11.84 -10.43 13.78
C GLN A 19 12.73 -9.36 13.12
N ALA A 20 12.22 -8.17 12.82
CA ALA A 20 12.94 -7.12 12.08
C ALA A 20 14.26 -6.71 12.75
N VAL A 21 14.29 -6.60 14.08
CA VAL A 21 15.50 -6.21 14.83
C VAL A 21 16.61 -7.27 14.71
N THR A 22 16.26 -8.55 14.75
CA THR A 22 17.21 -9.67 14.69
C THR A 22 17.58 -10.11 13.28
N ASN A 23 16.87 -9.58 12.26
CA ASN A 23 17.02 -9.93 10.84
C ASN A 23 16.82 -8.70 9.94
N ALA A 24 17.43 -7.58 10.32
CA ALA A 24 17.23 -6.28 9.66
C ALA A 24 17.62 -6.33 8.16
N GLU A 25 18.71 -7.01 7.82
CA GLU A 25 19.23 -7.10 6.44
C GLU A 25 18.26 -7.81 5.47
N LYS A 26 17.38 -8.69 5.98
CA LYS A 26 16.41 -9.43 5.18
C LYS A 26 14.97 -9.01 5.46
N THR A 27 14.78 -7.83 6.06
CA THR A 27 13.47 -7.25 6.35
C THR A 27 13.27 -5.96 5.58
N ILE A 28 12.20 -5.91 4.80
CA ILE A 28 11.84 -4.78 3.94
C ILE A 28 10.61 -4.11 4.52
N SER A 29 10.72 -2.81 4.81
CA SER A 29 9.60 -1.95 5.19
C SER A 29 9.38 -0.85 4.17
N SER A 30 8.19 -0.25 4.17
CA SER A 30 7.83 0.96 3.42
C SER A 30 8.15 0.91 1.91
N ILE A 31 8.07 -0.27 1.30
CA ILE A 31 8.37 -0.47 -0.13
C ILE A 31 7.47 0.38 -1.05
N LYS A 32 6.29 0.79 -0.57
CA LYS A 32 5.37 1.68 -1.28
C LYS A 32 6.02 2.99 -1.74
N ARG A 33 6.98 3.50 -0.96
CA ARG A 33 7.76 4.72 -1.26
C ARG A 33 8.62 4.60 -2.54
N HIS A 34 8.89 3.37 -2.98
CA HIS A 34 9.73 3.06 -4.13
C HIS A 34 8.95 2.59 -5.37
N MET A 35 7.61 2.54 -5.29
CA MET A 35 6.79 2.10 -6.43
C MET A 35 7.02 3.00 -7.65
N GLY A 36 7.11 2.37 -8.83
CA GLY A 36 7.35 3.06 -10.10
C GLY A 36 8.80 3.52 -10.33
N SER A 37 9.74 3.15 -9.47
CA SER A 37 11.17 3.45 -9.62
C SER A 37 11.99 2.21 -9.97
N ASP A 38 13.26 2.42 -10.33
CA ASP A 38 14.23 1.36 -10.61
C ASP A 38 14.89 0.76 -9.34
N TYR A 39 14.37 1.11 -8.17
CA TYR A 39 14.86 0.60 -6.90
C TYR A 39 14.86 -0.92 -6.87
N LYS A 40 15.91 -1.50 -6.29
CA LYS A 40 16.06 -2.94 -6.10
C LYS A 40 16.41 -3.27 -4.67
N VAL A 41 15.77 -4.30 -4.16
CA VAL A 41 16.08 -4.89 -2.85
C VAL A 41 16.91 -6.15 -3.09
N ALA A 42 18.13 -6.17 -2.59
CA ALA A 42 18.99 -7.35 -2.63
C ALA A 42 18.74 -8.23 -1.40
N ILE A 43 18.36 -9.47 -1.61
CA ILE A 43 18.20 -10.49 -0.56
C ILE A 43 18.97 -11.73 -1.02
N ASP A 44 20.03 -12.06 -0.32
CA ASP A 44 20.98 -13.09 -0.73
C ASP A 44 21.45 -12.84 -2.19
N ASP A 45 21.40 -13.82 -3.06
CA ASP A 45 21.81 -13.71 -4.46
C ASP A 45 20.69 -13.17 -5.39
N LYS A 46 19.57 -12.71 -4.85
CA LYS A 46 18.41 -12.27 -5.63
C LYS A 46 18.15 -10.77 -5.46
N GLN A 47 17.70 -10.16 -6.56
CA GLN A 47 17.22 -8.79 -6.55
C GLN A 47 15.71 -8.75 -6.80
N TYR A 48 15.01 -8.01 -5.98
CA TYR A 48 13.55 -7.84 -6.06
C TYR A 48 13.20 -6.40 -6.41
N SER A 49 12.26 -6.22 -7.33
CA SER A 49 11.66 -4.91 -7.60
C SER A 49 10.60 -4.56 -6.54
N PRO A 50 10.23 -3.27 -6.40
CA PRO A 50 9.14 -2.86 -5.52
C PRO A 50 7.83 -3.59 -5.82
N GLN A 51 7.53 -3.84 -7.10
CA GLN A 51 6.36 -4.60 -7.54
C GLN A 51 6.37 -6.03 -7.02
N GLN A 52 7.53 -6.70 -7.05
CA GLN A 52 7.66 -8.06 -6.56
C GLN A 52 7.49 -8.14 -5.04
N ILE A 53 8.05 -7.20 -4.27
CA ILE A 53 7.85 -7.13 -2.82
C ILE A 53 6.40 -6.81 -2.49
N SER A 54 5.78 -5.87 -3.19
CA SER A 54 4.36 -5.54 -3.02
C SER A 54 3.44 -6.71 -3.37
N ALA A 55 3.80 -7.48 -4.41
CA ALA A 55 3.07 -8.69 -4.77
C ALA A 55 3.06 -9.74 -3.65
N MET A 56 4.14 -9.85 -2.87
CA MET A 56 4.19 -10.76 -1.72
C MET A 56 3.17 -10.36 -0.64
N ILE A 57 2.95 -9.07 -0.45
CA ILE A 57 1.93 -8.56 0.47
C ILE A 57 0.54 -8.90 -0.06
N LEU A 58 0.30 -8.64 -1.35
CA LEU A 58 -0.98 -8.95 -1.99
C LEU A 58 -1.29 -10.45 -2.00
N GLN A 59 -0.28 -11.31 -2.20
CA GLN A 59 -0.43 -12.77 -2.09
C GLN A 59 -0.85 -13.21 -0.69
N LYS A 60 -0.29 -12.58 0.34
CA LYS A 60 -0.70 -12.87 1.74
C LYS A 60 -2.14 -12.44 1.98
N LEU A 61 -2.52 -11.23 1.57
CA LEU A 61 -3.89 -10.74 1.69
C LEU A 61 -4.88 -11.63 0.92
N LYS A 62 -4.51 -12.05 -0.30
CA LYS A 62 -5.30 -12.99 -1.08
C LYS A 62 -5.50 -14.31 -0.35
N ALA A 63 -4.43 -14.91 0.17
CA ALA A 63 -4.50 -16.17 0.89
C ALA A 63 -5.36 -16.06 2.18
N ASP A 64 -5.26 -14.94 2.90
CA ASP A 64 -6.07 -14.68 4.08
C ASP A 64 -7.55 -14.55 3.72
N ALA A 65 -7.87 -13.82 2.64
CA ALA A 65 -9.23 -13.69 2.15
C ALA A 65 -9.79 -15.03 1.69
N GLU A 66 -9.03 -15.83 0.95
CA GLU A 66 -9.43 -17.17 0.52
C GLU A 66 -9.67 -18.11 1.72
N GLY A 67 -8.80 -18.02 2.75
CA GLY A 67 -8.97 -18.79 3.98
C GLY A 67 -10.24 -18.40 4.76
N TYR A 68 -10.59 -17.12 4.76
CA TYR A 68 -11.80 -16.61 5.42
C TYR A 68 -13.08 -16.94 4.65
N LEU A 69 -13.07 -16.75 3.32
CA LEU A 69 -14.24 -16.96 2.46
C LEU A 69 -14.50 -18.42 2.13
N GLY A 70 -13.48 -19.27 2.19
CA GLY A 70 -13.54 -20.67 1.77
C GLY A 70 -13.59 -20.88 0.25
N GLU A 71 -13.30 -19.82 -0.52
CA GLU A 71 -13.31 -19.83 -1.98
C GLU A 71 -12.14 -19.05 -2.57
N LYS A 72 -11.87 -19.23 -3.88
CA LYS A 72 -10.76 -18.55 -4.55
C LYS A 72 -11.07 -17.08 -4.80
N VAL A 73 -10.10 -16.21 -4.51
CA VAL A 73 -10.13 -14.80 -4.85
C VAL A 73 -9.29 -14.58 -6.12
N THR A 74 -9.94 -14.25 -7.21
CA THR A 74 -9.31 -14.10 -8.53
C THR A 74 -9.20 -12.65 -9.00
N GLU A 75 -10.03 -11.76 -8.46
CA GLU A 75 -10.15 -10.36 -8.87
C GLU A 75 -9.89 -9.42 -7.71
N ALA A 76 -9.41 -8.20 -8.00
CA ALA A 76 -9.21 -7.17 -7.01
C ALA A 76 -9.41 -5.76 -7.57
N VAL A 77 -9.86 -4.86 -6.70
CA VAL A 77 -9.69 -3.41 -6.83
C VAL A 77 -8.59 -3.00 -5.87
N ILE A 78 -7.58 -2.27 -6.34
CA ILE A 78 -6.44 -1.85 -5.52
C ILE A 78 -6.42 -0.33 -5.43
N THR A 79 -6.18 0.19 -4.24
CA THR A 79 -6.12 1.63 -4.00
C THR A 79 -4.69 2.14 -4.05
N VAL A 80 -4.55 3.40 -4.49
CA VAL A 80 -3.29 4.13 -4.52
C VAL A 80 -3.50 5.57 -4.05
N PRO A 81 -2.47 6.24 -3.52
CA PRO A 81 -2.55 7.67 -3.23
C PRO A 81 -3.00 8.48 -4.47
N ALA A 82 -3.76 9.55 -4.24
CA ALA A 82 -4.29 10.35 -5.35
C ALA A 82 -3.17 10.99 -6.20
N TYR A 83 -2.00 11.30 -5.62
CA TYR A 83 -0.84 11.88 -6.31
C TYR A 83 0.03 10.85 -7.06
N PHE A 84 -0.23 9.53 -6.93
CA PHE A 84 0.53 8.55 -7.70
C PHE A 84 0.44 8.84 -9.19
N ASN A 85 1.60 8.91 -9.85
CA ASN A 85 1.70 9.05 -11.29
C ASN A 85 1.41 7.72 -12.02
N ASP A 86 1.36 7.77 -13.34
CA ASP A 86 1.01 6.60 -14.16
C ASP A 86 1.99 5.44 -13.98
N ALA A 87 3.29 5.72 -13.81
CA ALA A 87 4.29 4.67 -13.58
C ALA A 87 4.05 3.95 -12.23
N GLN A 88 3.71 4.68 -11.18
CA GLN A 88 3.40 4.12 -9.87
C GLN A 88 2.09 3.32 -9.88
N ARG A 89 1.07 3.82 -10.58
CA ARG A 89 -0.21 3.12 -10.79
C ARG A 89 -0.01 1.83 -11.58
N GLN A 90 0.76 1.88 -12.65
CA GLN A 90 1.09 0.69 -13.44
C GLN A 90 1.88 -0.33 -12.62
N ALA A 91 2.89 0.10 -11.87
CA ALA A 91 3.65 -0.76 -10.99
C ALA A 91 2.76 -1.46 -9.93
N THR A 92 1.76 -0.75 -9.40
CA THR A 92 0.79 -1.33 -8.47
C THR A 92 -0.10 -2.37 -9.15
N LYS A 93 -0.55 -2.09 -10.38
CA LYS A 93 -1.32 -3.04 -11.18
C LYS A 93 -0.49 -4.30 -11.50
N ASP A 94 0.79 -4.13 -11.81
CA ASP A 94 1.71 -5.24 -12.08
C ASP A 94 1.97 -6.09 -10.83
N ALA A 95 2.08 -5.45 -9.66
CA ALA A 95 2.17 -6.17 -8.39
C ALA A 95 0.93 -7.07 -8.15
N GLY A 96 -0.27 -6.59 -8.47
CA GLY A 96 -1.50 -7.39 -8.43
C GLY A 96 -1.45 -8.60 -9.36
N LYS A 97 -1.00 -8.39 -10.60
CA LYS A 97 -0.83 -9.49 -11.58
C LYS A 97 0.19 -10.53 -11.11
N ILE A 98 1.35 -10.09 -10.59
CA ILE A 98 2.37 -10.99 -10.02
C ILE A 98 1.80 -11.77 -8.84
N ALA A 99 0.89 -11.18 -8.07
CA ALA A 99 0.18 -11.85 -6.98
C ALA A 99 -0.88 -12.86 -7.45
N GLY A 100 -1.15 -12.94 -8.75
CA GLY A 100 -2.16 -13.83 -9.33
C GLY A 100 -3.59 -13.27 -9.19
N LEU A 101 -3.73 -11.94 -9.27
CA LEU A 101 -5.02 -11.23 -9.24
C LEU A 101 -5.28 -10.57 -10.59
N ASP A 102 -6.50 -10.65 -11.08
CA ASP A 102 -7.00 -9.78 -12.14
C ASP A 102 -7.40 -8.43 -11.53
N VAL A 103 -6.57 -7.41 -11.77
CA VAL A 103 -6.79 -6.06 -11.21
C VAL A 103 -7.80 -5.33 -12.07
N LYS A 104 -9.06 -5.29 -11.63
CA LYS A 104 -10.17 -4.65 -12.34
C LYS A 104 -10.02 -3.14 -12.42
N ARG A 105 -9.63 -2.52 -11.31
CA ARG A 105 -9.43 -1.06 -11.23
C ARG A 105 -8.31 -0.71 -10.25
N ILE A 106 -7.66 0.41 -10.55
CA ILE A 106 -6.87 1.18 -9.59
C ILE A 106 -7.69 2.42 -9.27
N ILE A 107 -7.99 2.68 -8.00
CA ILE A 107 -8.74 3.84 -7.54
C ILE A 107 -7.94 4.64 -6.51
N ASN A 108 -8.31 5.90 -6.32
CA ASN A 108 -7.63 6.74 -5.34
C ASN A 108 -8.03 6.36 -3.90
N GLU A 109 -7.06 6.28 -2.99
CA GLU A 109 -7.28 5.99 -1.56
C GLU A 109 -8.33 6.92 -0.93
N PRO A 110 -8.29 8.26 -1.14
CA PRO A 110 -9.32 9.14 -0.57
C PRO A 110 -10.71 8.88 -1.14
N THR A 111 -10.83 8.49 -2.41
CA THR A 111 -12.11 8.09 -3.00
C THR A 111 -12.65 6.82 -2.35
N ALA A 112 -11.79 5.82 -2.14
CA ALA A 112 -12.17 4.59 -1.45
C ALA A 112 -12.60 4.84 0.01
N ALA A 113 -11.90 5.75 0.70
CA ALA A 113 -12.25 6.15 2.06
C ALA A 113 -13.64 6.81 2.12
N ALA A 114 -13.95 7.71 1.18
CA ALA A 114 -15.26 8.35 1.08
C ALA A 114 -16.38 7.31 0.83
N LEU A 115 -16.16 6.38 -0.10
CA LEU A 115 -17.10 5.28 -0.37
C LEU A 115 -17.32 4.38 0.84
N ALA A 116 -16.24 3.99 1.53
CA ALA A 116 -16.32 3.14 2.71
C ALA A 116 -17.06 3.82 3.88
N TYR A 117 -17.00 5.13 3.95
CA TYR A 117 -17.75 5.91 4.95
C TYR A 117 -19.23 6.09 4.58
N GLY A 118 -19.65 5.72 3.37
CA GLY A 118 -21.03 5.79 2.90
C GLY A 118 -21.47 7.16 2.40
N LEU A 119 -20.51 8.00 2.02
CA LEU A 119 -20.78 9.36 1.57
C LEU A 119 -21.31 9.45 0.14
N ASP A 120 -21.26 8.37 -0.63
CA ASP A 120 -21.77 8.28 -2.01
C ASP A 120 -23.31 8.44 -2.11
N ASN A 121 -24.02 8.25 -1.00
CA ASN A 121 -25.48 8.36 -0.93
C ASN A 121 -25.98 9.70 -0.36
N GLU A 122 -25.06 10.62 -0.07
CA GLU A 122 -25.38 11.90 0.53
C GLU A 122 -25.56 13.01 -0.52
N LYS A 123 -26.09 14.17 -0.06
CA LYS A 123 -26.23 15.36 -0.90
C LYS A 123 -24.86 15.91 -1.31
N GLU A 124 -24.84 16.78 -2.31
CA GLU A 124 -23.63 17.50 -2.71
C GLU A 124 -22.88 18.06 -1.52
N GLN A 125 -21.61 17.70 -1.39
CA GLN A 125 -20.76 18.17 -0.30
C GLN A 125 -19.28 18.15 -0.71
N LYS A 126 -18.52 19.02 -0.04
CA LYS A 126 -17.07 19.01 -0.10
C LYS A 126 -16.52 18.49 1.22
N ILE A 127 -15.67 17.50 1.14
CA ILE A 127 -15.05 16.89 2.31
C ILE A 127 -13.53 16.95 2.21
N MET A 128 -12.88 16.93 3.34
CA MET A 128 -11.43 16.74 3.43
C MET A 128 -11.15 15.34 3.97
N VAL A 129 -10.36 14.57 3.23
CA VAL A 129 -9.78 13.31 3.69
C VAL A 129 -8.37 13.60 4.18
N TYR A 130 -8.10 13.28 5.44
CA TYR A 130 -6.80 13.42 6.09
C TYR A 130 -6.28 12.02 6.41
N ASP A 131 -5.27 11.58 5.66
CA ASP A 131 -4.70 10.24 5.78
C ASP A 131 -3.24 10.33 6.24
N LEU A 132 -2.99 10.02 7.51
CA LEU A 132 -1.65 9.93 8.07
C LEU A 132 -1.34 8.46 8.36
N GLY A 133 -0.61 7.86 7.44
CA GLY A 133 -0.18 6.47 7.53
C GLY A 133 1.18 6.28 8.22
N GLY A 134 1.72 5.07 8.13
CA GLY A 134 3.08 4.75 8.62
C GLY A 134 4.19 5.34 7.75
N GLY A 135 3.96 5.46 6.45
CA GLY A 135 4.98 5.83 5.47
C GLY A 135 4.69 7.07 4.65
N THR A 136 3.43 7.49 4.55
CA THR A 136 2.98 8.66 3.77
C THR A 136 1.95 9.46 4.54
N PHE A 137 1.87 10.75 4.23
CA PHE A 137 0.85 11.66 4.68
C PHE A 137 0.13 12.27 3.48
N ASP A 138 -1.19 12.18 3.44
CA ASP A 138 -2.03 12.64 2.35
C ASP A 138 -3.20 13.46 2.86
N VAL A 139 -3.45 14.60 2.23
CA VAL A 139 -4.65 15.40 2.41
C VAL A 139 -5.31 15.62 1.06
N SER A 140 -6.59 15.30 0.94
CA SER A 140 -7.34 15.46 -0.30
C SER A 140 -8.66 16.17 -0.04
N ILE A 141 -9.00 17.12 -0.92
CA ILE A 141 -10.32 17.73 -0.98
C ILE A 141 -11.11 17.01 -2.06
N ILE A 142 -12.27 16.51 -1.68
CA ILE A 142 -13.14 15.71 -2.53
C ILE A 142 -14.49 16.42 -2.62
N GLU A 143 -15.04 16.48 -3.83
CA GLU A 143 -16.43 16.86 -4.07
C GLU A 143 -17.25 15.60 -4.37
N ILE A 144 -18.39 15.51 -3.73
CA ILE A 144 -19.35 14.41 -3.91
C ILE A 144 -20.65 15.05 -4.37
N GLY A 145 -21.19 14.57 -5.48
CA GLY A 145 -22.46 15.04 -6.01
C GLY A 145 -22.90 14.20 -7.21
N ASP A 146 -24.19 14.06 -7.40
CA ASP A 146 -24.81 13.35 -8.54
C ASP A 146 -24.26 11.92 -8.77
N GLY A 147 -23.85 11.22 -7.71
CA GLY A 147 -23.24 9.88 -7.80
C GLY A 147 -21.79 9.88 -8.30
N VAL A 148 -21.16 11.04 -8.39
CA VAL A 148 -19.76 11.22 -8.79
C VAL A 148 -18.93 11.64 -7.57
N ILE A 149 -17.75 11.07 -7.45
CA ILE A 149 -16.74 11.46 -6.46
C ILE A 149 -15.51 11.96 -7.19
N GLU A 150 -15.21 13.25 -7.04
CA GLU A 150 -14.10 13.93 -7.70
C GLU A 150 -13.07 14.42 -6.69
N VAL A 151 -11.78 14.15 -6.96
CA VAL A 151 -10.67 14.70 -6.18
C VAL A 151 -10.32 16.07 -6.76
N LEU A 152 -10.70 17.15 -6.06
CA LEU A 152 -10.46 18.53 -6.51
C LEU A 152 -9.01 18.96 -6.30
N ALA A 153 -8.41 18.53 -5.18
CA ALA A 153 -7.04 18.86 -4.84
C ALA A 153 -6.45 17.78 -3.93
N THR A 154 -5.16 17.55 -4.06
CA THR A 154 -4.42 16.68 -3.16
C THR A 154 -3.04 17.27 -2.86
N ASN A 155 -2.57 17.08 -1.65
CA ASN A 155 -1.23 17.44 -1.22
C ASN A 155 -0.79 16.46 -0.13
N GLY A 156 0.48 16.47 0.23
CA GLY A 156 1.00 15.58 1.26
C GLY A 156 2.52 15.44 1.19
N ASP A 157 3.02 14.43 1.88
CA ASP A 157 4.43 14.09 1.89
C ASP A 157 4.59 12.57 1.77
N THR A 158 5.30 12.14 0.73
CA THR A 158 5.54 10.72 0.44
C THR A 158 6.56 10.08 1.39
N HIS A 159 7.20 10.87 2.25
CA HIS A 159 8.22 10.44 3.21
C HIS A 159 7.92 10.94 4.63
N LEU A 160 6.65 11.14 4.96
CA LEU A 160 6.19 11.50 6.28
C LEU A 160 5.13 10.51 6.78
N GLY A 161 5.37 9.91 7.94
CA GLY A 161 4.44 8.98 8.57
C GLY A 161 4.94 8.51 9.92
N GLY A 162 4.28 7.54 10.52
CA GLY A 162 4.62 6.97 11.81
C GLY A 162 6.06 6.47 11.89
N ASP A 163 6.58 5.88 10.82
CA ASP A 163 7.98 5.40 10.74
C ASP A 163 8.99 6.55 10.94
N ASP A 164 8.67 7.76 10.42
CA ASP A 164 9.56 8.91 10.53
C ASP A 164 9.51 9.51 11.95
N PHE A 165 8.36 9.47 12.61
CA PHE A 165 8.21 9.87 14.02
C PHE A 165 9.00 8.93 14.93
N ASP A 166 8.88 7.62 14.73
CA ASP A 166 9.62 6.60 15.48
C ASP A 166 11.13 6.77 15.28
N ASN A 167 11.58 7.03 14.04
CA ASN A 167 12.98 7.30 13.73
C ASN A 167 13.50 8.55 14.43
N LYS A 168 12.70 9.61 14.57
CA LYS A 168 13.09 10.82 15.30
C LYS A 168 13.33 10.54 16.79
N ILE A 169 12.48 9.73 17.39
CA ILE A 169 12.64 9.31 18.79
C ILE A 169 13.91 8.46 18.94
N THR A 170 14.10 7.50 18.03
CA THR A 170 15.30 6.64 18.03
C THR A 170 16.61 7.44 17.91
N GLN A 171 16.61 8.48 17.05
CA GLN A 171 17.79 9.35 16.88
C GLN A 171 18.06 10.24 18.09
N TRP A 172 17.02 10.54 18.86
CA TRP A 172 17.14 11.34 20.07
C TRP A 172 17.70 10.55 21.26
N MET A 173 17.40 9.25 21.33
CA MET A 173 17.89 8.32 22.38
C MET A 173 19.38 8.03 22.22
#